data_0b22afaa3b447fa01f821edfc6f13a5a
#
_entry.id   0b22afaa3b447fa01f821edfc6f13a5a
#
_cell.length_a   1.000
_cell.length_b   1.000
_cell.length_c   1.000
_cell.angle_alpha   90.00
_cell.angle_beta   90.00
_cell.angle_gamma   90.00
#
_symmetry.space_group_name_H-M   'P 1'
#
loop_
_entity.id
_entity.type
_entity.pdbx_description
1 polymer ?
#
loop_
_entity_poly.entity_id
_entity_poly.type
_entity_poly.pdbx_seq_one_letter_code
_entity_poly.pdbx_strand_id
1 'polypeptide(L)'
;MYHGTLVHMSATKQTIEVERIQTGVRIEKRLLKVLKGIAELKDMTLGDLLEGIVLHAFEGKSAFSSATLKEIEQLKKLYGMTLQASDSHRLKERR
;
A
#
# COMPACT_ATOMS: atom_id res chain seq x y z
N MET A 1 -7.03 -24.87 23.91
CA MET A 1 -6.94 -24.26 23.77
C MET A 1 -6.60 -23.96 23.46
N TYR A 2 -6.47 -24.03 22.85
CA TYR A 2 -6.24 -23.21 22.60
C TYR A 2 -6.12 -22.80 22.47
N HIS A 3 -6.24 -22.93 21.94
CA HIS A 3 -6.26 -22.02 21.82
C HIS A 3 -6.21 -21.34 21.70
N GLY A 4 -6.19 -21.53 21.47
CA GLY A 4 -6.33 -20.57 21.25
C GLY A 4 -6.12 -20.11 20.79
N THR A 5 -6.16 -20.45 20.55
CA THR A 5 -6.04 -19.74 20.12
C THR A 5 -5.95 -19.39 19.44
N LEU A 6 -6.16 -19.67 18.98
CA LEU A 6 -6.19 -18.97 18.47
C LEU A 6 -6.12 -18.39 18.15
N VAL A 7 -6.07 -18.50 18.06
CA VAL A 7 -6.11 -17.56 17.89
C VAL A 7 -5.91 -17.00 17.57
N HIS A 8 -6.01 -17.02 17.25
CA HIS A 8 -6.02 -16.11 17.08
C HIS A 8 -5.95 -15.44 16.76
N MET A 9 -5.99 -15.51 16.62
CA MET A 9 -6.17 -14.73 16.45
C MET A 9 -6.39 -13.88 16.41
N SER A 10 -6.49 -13.95 16.44
CA SER A 10 -6.79 -13.17 16.46
C SER A 10 -7.33 -12.57 16.36
N ALA A 11 -7.28 -12.35 16.28
CA ALA A 11 -7.87 -11.89 16.31
C ALA A 11 -8.56 -11.38 16.22
N THR A 12 -7.92 -11.58 15.78
CA THR A 12 -9.30 -11.41 15.92
C THR A 12 -10.02 -10.28 15.23
N LYS A 13 -9.44 -9.72 14.24
CA LYS A 13 -10.16 -8.79 13.39
C LYS A 13 -11.14 -9.58 12.56
N GLN A 14 -12.38 -9.18 12.61
CA GLN A 14 -13.41 -9.74 11.75
C GLN A 14 -13.28 -9.14 10.36
N THR A 15 -13.59 -9.96 9.35
CA THR A 15 -13.66 -9.46 7.99
C THR A 15 -14.92 -8.62 7.82
N ILE A 16 -14.84 -7.65 6.93
CA ILE A 16 -15.95 -6.77 6.60
C ILE A 16 -16.26 -6.99 5.13
N GLU A 17 -17.51 -7.35 4.85
CA GLU A 17 -17.94 -7.52 3.46
C GLU A 17 -18.15 -6.17 2.81
N VAL A 18 -17.59 -6.00 1.62
CA VAL A 18 -17.75 -4.77 0.84
C VAL A 18 -17.99 -5.14 -0.61
N GLU A 19 -18.58 -4.22 -1.35
CA GLU A 19 -18.70 -4.37 -2.79
C GLU A 19 -17.54 -3.62 -3.44
N ARG A 20 -16.77 -4.31 -4.30
CA ARG A 20 -15.70 -3.69 -5.06
C ARG A 20 -16.08 -3.62 -6.51
N ILE A 21 -15.70 -2.52 -7.14
CA ILE A 21 -15.88 -2.34 -8.58
C ILE A 21 -14.51 -2.26 -9.24
N GLN A 22 -14.47 -2.64 -10.51
CA GLN A 22 -13.26 -2.50 -11.30
C GLN A 22 -13.13 -1.05 -11.73
N THR A 23 -11.95 -0.47 -11.56
CA THR A 23 -11.67 0.87 -12.03
C THR A 23 -10.25 0.93 -12.55
N GLY A 24 -9.96 1.91 -13.37
CA GLY A 24 -8.62 2.07 -13.92
C GLY A 24 -8.14 3.49 -13.74
N VAL A 25 -6.86 3.62 -13.44
CA VAL A 25 -6.20 4.91 -13.35
C VAL A 25 -4.83 4.79 -14.00
N ARG A 26 -4.30 5.91 -14.46
CA ARG A 26 -2.95 5.95 -14.98
C ARG A 26 -2.03 6.46 -13.86
N ILE A 27 -0.99 5.71 -13.59
CA ILE A 27 -0.05 6.01 -12.50
C ILE A 27 1.35 6.01 -13.09
N GLU A 28 2.21 6.88 -12.57
CA GLU A 28 3.60 6.91 -12.99
C GLU A 28 4.22 5.51 -12.85
N LYS A 29 5.02 5.13 -13.84
CA LYS A 29 5.49 3.75 -14.00
C LYS A 29 6.28 3.23 -12.81
N ARG A 30 7.26 4.01 -12.32
CA ARG A 30 8.13 3.57 -11.22
C ARG A 30 7.40 3.58 -9.89
N LEU A 31 6.50 4.54 -9.72
CA LEU A 31 5.63 4.58 -8.55
C LEU A 31 4.81 3.30 -8.46
N LEU A 32 4.25 2.86 -9.60
CA LEU A 32 3.49 1.62 -9.64
C LEU A 32 4.36 0.41 -9.29
N LYS A 33 5.61 0.39 -9.77
CA LYS A 33 6.53 -0.70 -9.44
C LYS A 33 6.79 -0.79 -7.94
N VAL A 34 6.99 0.36 -7.29
CA VAL A 34 7.17 0.40 -5.84
C VAL A 34 5.93 -0.11 -5.13
N LEU A 35 4.74 0.35 -5.56
CA LEU A 35 3.49 -0.12 -4.97
C LEU A 35 3.34 -1.64 -5.07
N LYS A 36 3.62 -2.19 -6.25
CA LYS A 36 3.53 -3.64 -6.44
C LYS A 36 4.55 -4.38 -5.58
N GLY A 37 5.73 -3.81 -5.42
CA GLY A 37 6.75 -4.39 -4.54
C GLY A 37 6.31 -4.42 -3.08
N ILE A 38 5.68 -3.35 -2.61
CA ILE A 38 5.15 -3.31 -1.25
C ILE A 38 4.06 -4.38 -1.07
N ALA A 39 3.15 -4.46 -2.03
CA ALA A 39 2.08 -5.46 -1.96
C ALA A 39 2.64 -6.87 -1.89
N GLU A 40 3.66 -7.15 -2.69
CA GLU A 40 4.32 -8.46 -2.69
C GLU A 40 4.97 -8.75 -1.34
N LEU A 41 5.71 -7.78 -0.79
CA LEU A 41 6.36 -7.95 0.51
C LEU A 41 5.36 -8.22 1.64
N LYS A 42 4.17 -7.67 1.54
CA LYS A 42 3.16 -7.77 2.59
C LYS A 42 2.11 -8.85 2.29
N ASP A 43 2.28 -9.62 1.23
CA ASP A 43 1.35 -10.68 0.84
C ASP A 43 -0.07 -10.17 0.68
N MET A 44 -0.24 -9.04 0.02
CA MET A 44 -1.56 -8.48 -0.23
C MET A 44 -1.70 -8.11 -1.70
N THR A 45 -2.94 -7.94 -2.14
CA THR A 45 -3.19 -7.47 -3.50
C THR A 45 -2.91 -5.97 -3.58
N LEU A 46 -2.68 -5.49 -4.79
CA LEU A 46 -2.49 -4.05 -5.02
C LEU A 46 -3.72 -3.27 -4.55
N GLY A 47 -4.92 -3.78 -4.84
CA GLY A 47 -6.14 -3.12 -4.41
C GLY A 47 -6.24 -3.00 -2.90
N ASP A 48 -5.91 -4.08 -2.18
CA ASP A 48 -5.92 -4.06 -0.72
C ASP A 48 -4.92 -3.04 -0.18
N LEU A 49 -3.72 -3.00 -0.75
CA LEU A 49 -2.71 -2.02 -0.36
C LEU A 49 -3.24 -0.60 -0.56
N LEU A 50 -3.80 -0.32 -1.74
CA LEU A 50 -4.31 1.02 -2.05
C LEU A 50 -5.45 1.42 -1.12
N GLU A 51 -6.36 0.49 -0.82
CA GLU A 51 -7.44 0.75 0.13
C GLU A 51 -6.88 1.16 1.49
N GLY A 52 -5.86 0.43 1.95
CA GLY A 52 -5.23 0.75 3.22
C GLY A 52 -4.59 2.13 3.24
N ILE A 53 -3.86 2.45 2.19
CA ILE A 53 -3.22 3.77 2.07
C ILE A 53 -4.27 4.88 2.11
N VAL A 54 -5.33 4.71 1.32
CA VAL A 54 -6.38 5.74 1.21
C VAL A 54 -7.12 5.91 2.54
N LEU A 55 -7.47 4.82 3.19
CA LEU A 55 -8.18 4.90 4.48
C LEU A 55 -7.34 5.60 5.54
N HIS A 56 -6.05 5.29 5.59
CA HIS A 56 -5.16 5.99 6.52
C HIS A 56 -5.06 7.48 6.17
N ALA A 57 -4.91 7.78 4.89
CA ALA A 57 -4.79 9.17 4.45
C ALA A 57 -6.04 9.97 4.80
N PHE A 58 -7.22 9.37 4.67
CA PHE A 58 -8.48 10.03 5.01
C PHE A 58 -8.54 10.42 6.48
N GLU A 59 -7.85 9.69 7.34
CA GLU A 59 -7.81 9.99 8.78
C GLU A 59 -6.57 10.79 9.18
N GLY A 60 -5.76 11.20 8.20
CA GLY A 60 -4.54 11.92 8.48
C GLY A 60 -3.46 11.09 9.15
N LYS A 61 -3.50 9.77 8.95
CA LYS A 61 -2.55 8.85 9.58
C LYS A 61 -1.58 8.32 8.56
N SER A 62 -0.38 7.96 9.02
CA SER A 62 0.59 7.29 8.18
C SER A 62 0.11 5.86 7.92
N ALA A 63 0.22 5.42 6.67
CA ALA A 63 -0.17 4.07 6.29
C ALA A 63 0.92 3.04 6.61
N PHE A 64 2.13 3.48 6.91
CA PHE A 64 3.28 2.58 7.02
C PHE A 64 4.04 2.79 8.32
N SER A 65 4.49 1.66 8.91
CA SER A 65 5.36 1.69 10.06
C SER A 65 6.76 2.16 9.66
N SER A 66 7.61 2.46 10.65
CA SER A 66 9.00 2.81 10.38
C SER A 66 9.72 1.72 9.62
N ALA A 67 9.48 0.46 9.98
CA ALA A 67 10.12 -0.68 9.32
C ALA A 67 9.69 -0.76 7.85
N THR A 68 8.41 -0.58 7.58
CA THR A 68 7.91 -0.60 6.21
C THR A 68 8.45 0.57 5.40
N LEU A 69 8.56 1.74 6.02
CA LEU A 69 9.14 2.91 5.33
C LEU A 69 10.57 2.64 4.89
N LYS A 70 11.36 1.91 5.68
CA LYS A 70 12.71 1.53 5.27
C LYS A 70 12.70 0.59 4.07
N GLU A 71 11.76 -0.35 4.06
CA GLU A 71 11.60 -1.24 2.91
C GLU A 71 11.23 -0.46 1.66
N ILE A 72 10.34 0.52 1.82
CA ILE A 72 9.94 1.37 0.70
C ILE A 72 11.14 2.13 0.14
N GLU A 73 12.02 2.66 1.01
CA GLU A 73 13.21 3.35 0.54
C GLU A 73 14.10 2.45 -0.31
N GLN A 74 14.22 1.18 0.08
CA GLN A 74 15.00 0.22 -0.70
C GLN A 74 14.35 -0.06 -2.05
N LEU A 75 13.03 -0.20 -2.09
CA LEU A 75 12.30 -0.42 -3.34
C LEU A 75 12.44 0.79 -4.26
N LYS A 76 12.35 2.00 -3.70
CA LYS A 76 12.52 3.23 -4.46
C LYS A 76 13.90 3.26 -5.13
N LYS A 77 14.93 2.91 -4.40
CA LYS A 77 16.29 2.84 -4.96
C LYS A 77 16.39 1.78 -6.05
N LEU A 78 15.82 0.61 -5.79
CA LEU A 78 15.85 -0.50 -6.73
C LEU A 78 15.24 -0.13 -8.08
N TYR A 79 14.12 0.58 -8.05
CA TYR A 79 13.40 0.94 -9.27
C TYR A 79 13.73 2.34 -9.78
N GLY A 80 14.63 3.06 -9.10
CA GLY A 80 14.98 4.41 -9.50
C GLY A 80 13.82 5.39 -9.37
N MET A 81 12.94 5.19 -8.39
CA MET A 81 11.80 6.05 -8.16
C MET A 81 12.23 7.19 -7.25
N THR A 82 12.33 8.39 -7.81
CA THR A 82 12.88 9.55 -7.10
C THR A 82 11.84 10.63 -6.82
N LEU A 83 10.60 10.39 -7.21
CA LEU A 83 9.53 11.37 -6.97
C LEU A 83 9.22 11.47 -5.48
N GLN A 84 8.85 12.68 -5.06
CA GLN A 84 8.55 12.96 -3.66
C GLN A 84 7.13 13.51 -3.54
N ALA A 85 6.65 13.60 -2.31
CA ALA A 85 5.31 14.12 -2.06
C ALA A 85 5.13 15.52 -2.62
N SER A 86 6.20 16.33 -2.58
CA SER A 86 6.15 17.69 -3.14
C SER A 86 5.96 17.72 -4.65
N ASP A 87 6.17 16.58 -5.32
CA ASP A 87 5.95 16.49 -6.77
C ASP A 87 4.51 16.17 -7.13
N SER A 88 3.68 15.85 -6.12
CA SER A 88 2.28 15.52 -6.35
C SER A 88 1.57 16.63 -7.12
N HIS A 89 0.72 16.20 -8.04
CA HIS A 89 -0.10 17.10 -8.86
C HIS A 89 0.70 17.97 -9.83
N ARG A 90 2.00 17.70 -9.96
CA ARG A 90 2.87 18.41 -10.89
C ARG A 90 3.39 17.50 -11.99
N LEU A 91 2.97 16.23 -11.98
CA LEU A 91 3.44 15.24 -12.93
C LEU A 91 2.68 15.40 -14.24
N LYS A 92 3.41 15.39 -15.34
CA LYS A 92 2.83 15.49 -16.67
C LYS A 92 3.23 14.28 -17.48
N GLU A 93 2.26 13.61 -18.06
CA GLU A 93 2.53 12.38 -18.82
C GLU A 93 3.29 12.71 -20.09
N ARG A 94 4.36 11.98 -20.32
CA ARG A 94 5.17 12.08 -21.54
C ARG A 94 4.41 11.42 -22.69
N ARG A 95 4.46 12.04 -23.83
CA ARG A 95 3.81 11.52 -25.03
C ARG A 95 4.73 10.60 -25.82
#